data_1fe21290be51b7c0641b9d4f17a5c0ba
#
_entry.id   1fe21290be51b7c0641b9d4f17a5c0ba
#
_cell.length_a   1.000
_cell.length_b   1.000
_cell.length_c   1.000
_cell.angle_alpha   90.00
_cell.angle_beta   90.00
_cell.angle_gamma   90.00
#
_symmetry.space_group_name_H-M   'P 1'
#
loop_
_entity.id
_entity.type
_entity.pdbx_description
1 polymer ?
#
loop_
_entity_poly.entity_id
_entity_poly.type
_entity_poly.pdbx_seq_one_letter_code
_entity_poly.pdbx_strand_id
1 'polypeptide(L)'
;MIRVISVKYPQMTDFLTTAYYMLIFFCYICNTNLANKKMKIGLFVPCYVNALYPEVGVATYKLLKHLGVDVAYPLNQTCCGQPMANAGFEKKALPLAKKYENMFKQFDYVVAPSASCAAFVRTHYPRLLNGEKHACETSAKTMDIVEFLHDILKVTALPGHFPYVVSVHNSCHGVRELGLSSPTE
;
A
#
# COMPACT_ATOMS: atom_id res chain seq x y z
N MET A 1 -15.93 4.90 19.49
CA MET A 1 -17.20 5.22 18.81
C MET A 1 -17.13 4.58 17.44
N ILE A 2 -17.89 3.51 17.21
CA ILE A 2 -17.83 2.72 15.97
C ILE A 2 -18.73 3.40 14.95
N ARG A 3 -18.17 3.96 13.88
CA ARG A 3 -18.97 4.46 12.74
C ARG A 3 -19.17 3.33 11.75
N VAL A 4 -20.38 2.81 11.67
CA VAL A 4 -20.82 1.90 10.60
C VAL A 4 -21.20 2.76 9.41
N ILE A 5 -20.44 2.71 8.33
CA ILE A 5 -20.83 3.35 7.06
C ILE A 5 -21.67 2.34 6.30
N SER A 6 -22.99 2.48 6.40
CA SER A 6 -23.96 1.73 5.60
C SER A 6 -24.28 2.54 4.34
N VAL A 7 -23.84 2.08 3.19
CA VAL A 7 -24.28 2.63 1.91
C VAL A 7 -25.42 1.77 1.39
N LYS A 8 -26.65 2.29 1.41
CA LYS A 8 -27.80 1.67 0.74
C LYS A 8 -27.71 1.96 -0.76
N TYR A 9 -27.63 0.92 -1.57
CA TYR A 9 -27.81 1.05 -3.02
C TYR A 9 -29.29 1.12 -3.37
N PRO A 10 -29.73 2.10 -4.18
CA PRO A 10 -31.06 2.08 -4.77
C PRO A 10 -31.14 0.98 -5.85
N GLN A 11 -32.28 0.31 -5.91
CA GLN A 11 -32.59 -0.70 -6.94
C GLN A 11 -32.50 -0.04 -8.33
N MET A 12 -31.71 -0.61 -9.23
CA MET A 12 -31.53 -0.15 -10.61
C MET A 12 -32.81 -0.40 -11.41
N THR A 13 -33.63 0.63 -11.63
CA THR A 13 -34.81 0.52 -12.51
C THR A 13 -34.98 1.67 -13.51
N ASP A 14 -34.13 2.72 -13.53
CA ASP A 14 -34.29 3.82 -14.46
C ASP A 14 -33.04 4.14 -15.30
N PHE A 15 -33.28 4.34 -16.60
CA PHE A 15 -32.29 4.69 -17.61
C PHE A 15 -31.54 6.01 -17.27
N LEU A 16 -32.20 6.94 -16.60
CA LEU A 16 -31.61 8.20 -16.12
C LEU A 16 -30.62 8.00 -14.96
N THR A 17 -30.86 7.02 -14.08
CA THR A 17 -29.96 6.65 -12.99
C THR A 17 -28.67 6.03 -13.53
N THR A 18 -28.78 5.21 -14.56
CA THR A 18 -27.60 4.60 -15.23
C THR A 18 -26.75 5.68 -15.92
N ALA A 19 -27.37 6.66 -16.59
CA ALA A 19 -26.66 7.79 -17.20
C ALA A 19 -25.99 8.69 -16.14
N TYR A 20 -26.62 8.91 -14.99
CA TYR A 20 -26.07 9.68 -13.87
C TYR A 20 -24.88 8.96 -13.24
N TYR A 21 -24.95 7.64 -13.03
CA TYR A 21 -23.82 6.84 -12.54
C TYR A 21 -22.69 6.75 -13.58
N MET A 22 -23.01 6.67 -14.87
CA MET A 22 -22.01 6.77 -15.94
C MET A 22 -21.34 8.14 -15.97
N LEU A 23 -22.07 9.23 -15.76
CA LEU A 23 -21.51 10.57 -15.66
C LEU A 23 -20.64 10.77 -14.41
N ILE A 24 -21.06 10.24 -13.26
CA ILE A 24 -20.25 10.25 -12.03
C ILE A 24 -19.01 9.37 -12.23
N PHE A 25 -19.16 8.21 -12.83
CA PHE A 25 -18.05 7.32 -13.18
C PHE A 25 -17.08 7.98 -14.18
N PHE A 26 -17.62 8.68 -15.19
CA PHE A 26 -16.82 9.45 -16.17
C PHE A 26 -16.17 10.67 -15.53
N CYS A 27 -16.86 11.38 -14.63
CA CYS A 27 -16.33 12.51 -13.89
C CYS A 27 -15.25 12.07 -12.87
N TYR A 28 -15.43 10.90 -12.26
CA TYR A 28 -14.44 10.27 -11.38
C TYR A 28 -13.19 9.85 -12.16
N ILE A 29 -13.35 9.30 -13.37
CA ILE A 29 -12.23 8.98 -14.27
C ILE A 29 -11.59 10.27 -14.84
N CYS A 30 -12.37 11.32 -15.10
CA CYS A 30 -11.87 12.58 -15.66
C CYS A 30 -11.15 13.44 -14.61
N ASN A 31 -11.50 13.31 -13.33
CA ASN A 31 -10.83 14.04 -12.23
C ASN A 31 -9.52 13.38 -11.77
N THR A 32 -9.19 12.20 -12.32
CA THR A 32 -7.87 11.58 -12.20
C THR A 32 -6.86 12.06 -13.25
N ASN A 33 -7.08 13.23 -13.84
CA ASN A 33 -6.07 13.94 -14.63
C ASN A 33 -4.94 14.49 -13.73
N LEU A 34 -4.29 13.58 -12.99
CA LEU A 34 -2.91 13.78 -12.57
C LEU A 34 -2.05 13.64 -13.81
N ALA A 35 -1.62 14.79 -14.28
CA ALA A 35 -0.90 14.99 -15.53
C ALA A 35 0.15 13.91 -15.83
N ASN A 36 -0.10 13.16 -16.86
CA ASN A 36 0.80 12.70 -17.92
C ASN A 36 2.14 12.02 -17.61
N LYS A 37 2.47 11.65 -16.36
CA LYS A 37 3.52 10.68 -16.06
C LYS A 37 2.87 9.47 -15.40
N LYS A 38 2.76 8.36 -16.14
CA LYS A 38 2.24 7.10 -15.62
C LYS A 38 3.13 6.63 -14.47
N MET A 39 2.66 6.84 -13.25
CA MET A 39 3.36 6.52 -12.01
C MET A 39 3.63 5.01 -11.95
N LYS A 40 4.88 4.61 -11.81
CA LYS A 40 5.31 3.22 -11.79
C LYS A 40 5.50 2.73 -10.36
N ILE A 41 4.66 1.80 -9.92
CA ILE A 41 4.63 1.30 -8.56
C ILE A 41 5.25 -0.09 -8.47
N GLY A 42 6.15 -0.28 -7.52
CA GLY A 42 6.66 -1.60 -7.15
C GLY A 42 5.81 -2.19 -6.01
N LEU A 43 5.21 -3.36 -6.23
CA LEU A 43 4.52 -4.07 -5.15
C LEU A 43 5.53 -4.91 -4.38
N PHE A 44 5.73 -4.60 -3.10
CA PHE A 44 6.50 -5.40 -2.17
C PHE A 44 5.58 -6.29 -1.34
N VAL A 45 5.62 -7.60 -1.57
CA VAL A 45 4.86 -8.58 -0.80
C VAL A 45 5.77 -9.18 0.28
N PRO A 46 5.55 -8.87 1.57
CA PRO A 46 6.38 -9.37 2.66
C PRO A 46 6.39 -10.90 2.74
N CYS A 47 7.49 -11.45 3.28
CA CYS A 47 7.70 -12.89 3.33
C CYS A 47 6.57 -13.66 4.05
N TYR A 48 6.05 -13.13 5.17
CA TYR A 48 4.95 -13.76 5.89
C TYR A 48 3.62 -13.67 5.14
N VAL A 49 3.36 -12.56 4.43
CA VAL A 49 2.18 -12.43 3.56
C VAL A 49 2.27 -13.46 2.44
N ASN A 50 3.42 -13.55 1.77
CA ASN A 50 3.61 -14.51 0.68
C ASN A 50 3.50 -15.97 1.15
N ALA A 51 3.93 -16.28 2.38
CA ALA A 51 3.94 -17.65 2.90
C ALA A 51 2.61 -18.08 3.53
N LEU A 52 1.91 -17.19 4.23
CA LEU A 52 0.73 -17.52 5.03
C LEU A 52 -0.58 -16.99 4.45
N TYR A 53 -0.52 -15.85 3.73
CA TYR A 53 -1.70 -15.15 3.24
C TYR A 53 -1.47 -14.61 1.81
N PRO A 54 -1.08 -15.47 0.84
CA PRO A 54 -0.74 -15.02 -0.52
C PRO A 54 -1.89 -14.29 -1.21
N GLU A 55 -3.13 -14.58 -0.85
CA GLU A 55 -4.34 -13.89 -1.32
C GLU A 55 -4.33 -12.39 -1.02
N VAL A 56 -3.70 -11.94 0.08
CA VAL A 56 -3.55 -10.52 0.41
C VAL A 56 -2.67 -9.81 -0.62
N GLY A 57 -1.56 -10.43 -1.02
CA GLY A 57 -0.70 -9.89 -2.07
C GLY A 57 -1.42 -9.80 -3.42
N VAL A 58 -2.18 -10.84 -3.77
CA VAL A 58 -2.99 -10.88 -5.00
C VAL A 58 -4.09 -9.82 -4.97
N ALA A 59 -4.80 -9.68 -3.84
CA ALA A 59 -5.85 -8.67 -3.66
C ALA A 59 -5.28 -7.25 -3.78
N THR A 60 -4.13 -6.98 -3.16
CA THR A 60 -3.43 -5.69 -3.26
C THR A 60 -3.06 -5.37 -4.71
N TYR A 61 -2.50 -6.34 -5.45
CA TYR A 61 -2.19 -6.15 -6.86
C TYR A 61 -3.43 -5.84 -7.70
N LYS A 62 -4.51 -6.62 -7.52
CA LYS A 62 -5.79 -6.42 -8.23
C LYS A 62 -6.41 -5.06 -7.92
N LEU A 63 -6.39 -4.64 -6.65
CA LEU A 63 -6.90 -3.34 -6.22
C LEU A 63 -6.16 -2.19 -6.91
N LEU A 64 -4.82 -2.21 -6.87
CA LEU A 64 -4.01 -1.18 -7.52
C LEU A 64 -4.25 -1.14 -9.04
N LYS A 65 -4.36 -2.31 -9.69
CA LYS A 65 -4.73 -2.39 -11.11
C LYS A 65 -6.13 -1.85 -11.40
N HIS A 66 -7.11 -2.16 -10.57
CA HIS A 66 -8.48 -1.64 -10.69
C HIS A 66 -8.53 -0.11 -10.58
N LEU A 67 -7.68 0.47 -9.73
CA LEU A 67 -7.52 1.91 -9.59
C LEU A 67 -6.68 2.57 -10.72
N GLY A 68 -6.33 1.81 -11.76
CA GLY A 68 -5.60 2.32 -12.93
C GLY A 68 -4.10 2.53 -12.70
N VAL A 69 -3.55 2.03 -11.59
CA VAL A 69 -2.13 2.17 -11.23
C VAL A 69 -1.27 1.23 -12.07
N ASP A 70 -0.12 1.73 -12.57
CA ASP A 70 0.90 0.91 -13.22
C ASP A 70 1.74 0.19 -12.19
N VAL A 71 1.22 -0.94 -11.70
CA VAL A 71 1.87 -1.75 -10.67
C VAL A 71 2.63 -2.92 -11.28
N ALA A 72 3.87 -3.11 -10.86
CA ALA A 72 4.71 -4.26 -11.17
C ALA A 72 5.04 -5.03 -9.89
N TYR A 73 5.10 -6.36 -10.01
CA TYR A 73 5.55 -7.24 -8.95
C TYR A 73 6.93 -7.81 -9.34
N PRO A 74 8.03 -7.26 -8.79
CA PRO A 74 9.36 -7.82 -9.03
C PRO A 74 9.46 -9.24 -8.47
N LEU A 75 9.99 -10.16 -9.27
CA LEU A 75 10.23 -11.53 -8.83
C LEU A 75 11.46 -11.60 -7.89
N ASN A 76 11.60 -12.71 -7.17
CA ASN A 76 12.72 -12.96 -6.25
C ASN A 76 12.80 -11.98 -5.06
N GLN A 77 11.67 -11.45 -4.61
CA GLN A 77 11.59 -10.67 -3.39
C GLN A 77 12.02 -11.50 -2.17
N THR A 78 12.48 -10.80 -1.13
CA THR A 78 12.92 -11.41 0.12
C THR A 78 12.26 -10.74 1.30
N CYS A 79 12.55 -11.23 2.51
CA CYS A 79 12.13 -10.58 3.75
C CYS A 79 12.68 -9.15 3.84
N CYS A 80 11.93 -8.24 4.49
CA CYS A 80 12.44 -6.91 4.83
C CYS A 80 13.59 -6.94 5.84
N GLY A 81 13.77 -8.03 6.59
CA GLY A 81 14.81 -8.17 7.61
C GLY A 81 14.37 -7.82 9.04
N GLN A 82 13.15 -7.33 9.23
CA GLN A 82 12.63 -6.96 10.55
C GLN A 82 12.75 -8.06 11.61
N PRO A 83 12.40 -9.34 11.35
CA PRO A 83 12.56 -10.39 12.35
C PRO A 83 13.99 -10.58 12.83
N MET A 84 14.97 -10.42 11.94
CA MET A 84 16.39 -10.51 12.29
C MET A 84 16.81 -9.35 13.17
N ALA A 85 16.39 -8.12 12.84
CA ALA A 85 16.69 -6.93 13.62
C ALA A 85 16.05 -7.01 15.02
N ASN A 86 14.79 -7.41 15.12
CA ASN A 86 14.07 -7.58 16.38
C ASN A 86 14.71 -8.65 17.27
N ALA A 87 15.35 -9.66 16.68
CA ALA A 87 16.10 -10.69 17.39
C ALA A 87 17.55 -10.26 17.77
N GLY A 88 17.92 -9.00 17.55
CA GLY A 88 19.25 -8.47 17.84
C GLY A 88 20.31 -8.74 16.76
N PHE A 89 19.94 -9.33 15.63
CA PHE A 89 20.83 -9.63 14.51
C PHE A 89 20.71 -8.61 13.37
N GLU A 90 20.64 -7.32 13.69
CA GLU A 90 20.38 -6.26 12.71
C GLU A 90 21.34 -6.30 11.50
N LYS A 91 22.63 -6.58 11.75
CA LYS A 91 23.64 -6.69 10.68
C LYS A 91 23.31 -7.77 9.64
N LYS A 92 22.54 -8.81 9.99
CA LYS A 92 22.07 -9.83 9.06
C LYS A 92 20.97 -9.33 8.12
N ALA A 93 20.33 -8.21 8.43
CA ALA A 93 19.37 -7.55 7.55
C ALA A 93 20.03 -6.75 6.42
N LEU A 94 21.32 -6.40 6.54
CA LEU A 94 22.04 -5.58 5.56
C LEU A 94 22.01 -6.15 4.12
N PRO A 95 22.28 -7.44 3.86
CA PRO A 95 22.19 -7.96 2.49
C PRO A 95 20.76 -7.93 1.93
N LEU A 96 19.74 -8.06 2.80
CA LEU A 96 18.34 -7.95 2.41
C LEU A 96 17.99 -6.50 2.03
N ALA A 97 18.46 -5.54 2.80
CA ALA A 97 18.28 -4.12 2.53
C ALA A 97 18.93 -3.71 1.19
N LYS A 98 20.16 -4.16 0.91
CA LYS A 98 20.83 -3.94 -0.37
C LYS A 98 20.06 -4.54 -1.56
N LYS A 99 19.55 -5.76 -1.38
CA LYS A 99 18.75 -6.41 -2.41
C LYS A 99 17.44 -5.67 -2.66
N TYR A 100 16.76 -5.25 -1.60
CA TYR A 100 15.53 -4.45 -1.68
C TYR A 100 15.76 -3.15 -2.43
N GLU A 101 16.77 -2.39 -2.05
CA GLU A 101 17.14 -1.12 -2.68
C GLU A 101 17.39 -1.31 -4.18
N ASN A 102 18.22 -2.28 -4.56
CA ASN A 102 18.50 -2.56 -5.96
C ASN A 102 17.27 -2.94 -6.78
N MET A 103 16.33 -3.66 -6.15
CA MET A 103 15.09 -4.10 -6.79
C MET A 103 14.09 -2.98 -6.98
N PHE A 104 13.97 -2.07 -6.00
CA PHE A 104 12.89 -1.08 -5.96
C PHE A 104 13.32 0.35 -6.32
N LYS A 105 14.59 0.66 -6.49
CA LYS A 105 15.09 2.00 -6.81
C LYS A 105 14.46 2.62 -8.07
N GLN A 106 14.06 1.80 -9.03
CA GLN A 106 13.49 2.22 -10.32
C GLN A 106 12.01 2.63 -10.27
N PHE A 107 11.32 2.37 -9.17
CA PHE A 107 9.90 2.71 -9.02
C PHE A 107 9.72 4.09 -8.40
N ASP A 108 8.61 4.75 -8.73
CA ASP A 108 8.25 6.04 -8.14
C ASP A 108 7.81 5.87 -6.67
N TYR A 109 7.07 4.80 -6.37
CA TYR A 109 6.71 4.36 -5.02
C TYR A 109 6.83 2.85 -4.90
N VAL A 110 6.98 2.39 -3.66
CA VAL A 110 6.92 0.97 -3.28
C VAL A 110 5.78 0.79 -2.29
N VAL A 111 4.83 -0.07 -2.64
CA VAL A 111 3.65 -0.32 -1.83
C VAL A 111 3.70 -1.71 -1.22
N ALA A 112 3.47 -1.80 0.09
CA ALA A 112 3.45 -3.07 0.82
C ALA A 112 2.12 -3.24 1.58
N PRO A 113 1.46 -4.40 1.52
CA PRO A 113 0.30 -4.71 2.36
C PRO A 113 0.73 -5.13 3.78
N SER A 114 1.58 -4.31 4.40
CA SER A 114 2.10 -4.54 5.74
C SER A 114 2.77 -3.29 6.31
N ALA A 115 2.07 -2.60 7.19
CA ALA A 115 2.57 -1.41 7.86
C ALA A 115 3.89 -1.65 8.61
N SER A 116 4.05 -2.81 9.28
CA SER A 116 5.28 -3.11 10.01
C SER A 116 6.50 -3.27 9.10
N CYS A 117 6.34 -3.88 7.94
CA CYS A 117 7.43 -4.03 6.98
C CYS A 117 7.77 -2.69 6.29
N ALA A 118 6.75 -1.89 5.94
CA ALA A 118 6.95 -0.55 5.39
C ALA A 118 7.67 0.36 6.42
N ALA A 119 7.24 0.33 7.68
CA ALA A 119 7.88 1.04 8.77
C ALA A 119 9.35 0.65 8.92
N PHE A 120 9.63 -0.66 8.99
CA PHE A 120 11.00 -1.15 9.11
C PHE A 120 11.91 -0.67 7.96
N VAL A 121 11.43 -0.73 6.72
CA VAL A 121 12.17 -0.23 5.56
C VAL A 121 12.45 1.27 5.70
N ARG A 122 11.44 2.08 6.03
CA ARG A 122 11.58 3.54 6.13
C ARG A 122 12.50 3.99 7.27
N THR A 123 12.46 3.31 8.41
CA THR A 123 13.15 3.75 9.64
C THR A 123 14.52 3.11 9.82
N HIS A 124 14.70 1.86 9.41
CA HIS A 124 15.95 1.12 9.66
C HIS A 124 16.91 1.08 8.47
N TYR A 125 16.42 1.04 7.23
CA TYR A 125 17.30 0.94 6.05
C TYR A 125 18.24 2.11 5.88
N PRO A 126 17.86 3.39 6.12
CA PRO A 126 18.81 4.49 6.03
C PRO A 126 20.03 4.29 6.93
N ARG A 127 19.80 3.77 8.14
CA ARG A 127 20.87 3.46 9.09
C ARG A 127 21.68 2.22 8.68
N LEU A 128 21.00 1.15 8.27
CA LEU A 128 21.64 -0.09 7.82
C LEU A 128 22.55 0.12 6.60
N LEU A 129 22.18 1.01 5.72
CA LEU A 129 22.88 1.34 4.47
C LEU A 129 23.77 2.58 4.61
N ASN A 130 24.13 2.96 5.86
CA ASN A 130 25.03 4.07 6.17
C ASN A 130 24.62 5.42 5.54
N GLY A 131 23.33 5.64 5.33
CA GLY A 131 22.82 6.88 4.76
C GLY A 131 23.12 7.06 3.26
N GLU A 132 23.45 6.01 2.54
CA GLU A 132 23.60 6.09 1.08
C GLU A 132 22.37 6.77 0.46
N LYS A 133 22.58 7.80 -0.37
CA LYS A 133 21.51 8.67 -0.89
C LYS A 133 20.38 7.88 -1.55
N HIS A 134 20.72 6.93 -2.43
CA HIS A 134 19.72 6.12 -3.12
C HIS A 134 18.93 5.21 -2.19
N ALA A 135 19.56 4.70 -1.13
CA ALA A 135 18.88 3.90 -0.12
C ALA A 135 17.87 4.72 0.68
N CYS A 136 18.22 5.95 1.03
CA CYS A 136 17.30 6.87 1.69
C CYS A 136 16.11 7.23 0.78
N GLU A 137 16.35 7.44 -0.52
CA GLU A 137 15.30 7.72 -1.49
C GLU A 137 14.35 6.52 -1.68
N THR A 138 14.88 5.30 -1.78
CA THR A 138 14.07 4.09 -1.95
C THR A 138 13.27 3.76 -0.70
N SER A 139 13.87 3.88 0.47
CA SER A 139 13.16 3.66 1.74
C SER A 139 12.07 4.71 1.98
N ALA A 140 12.34 6.00 1.71
CA ALA A 140 11.38 7.08 1.92
C ALA A 140 10.11 6.94 1.05
N LYS A 141 10.22 6.37 -0.15
CA LYS A 141 9.08 6.12 -1.05
C LYS A 141 8.34 4.79 -0.81
N THR A 142 8.75 4.05 0.23
CA THR A 142 8.06 2.81 0.65
C THR A 142 6.90 3.15 1.56
N MET A 143 5.71 2.70 1.20
CA MET A 143 4.46 3.04 1.88
C MET A 143 3.65 1.78 2.20
N ASP A 144 2.86 1.86 3.27
CA ASP A 144 1.77 0.92 3.47
C ASP A 144 0.67 1.15 2.43
N ILE A 145 -0.10 0.10 2.11
CA ILE A 145 -1.19 0.20 1.11
C ILE A 145 -2.23 1.25 1.50
N VAL A 146 -2.61 1.37 2.77
CA VAL A 146 -3.61 2.33 3.24
C VAL A 146 -3.08 3.75 3.10
N GLU A 147 -1.84 4.00 3.54
CA GLU A 147 -1.13 5.26 3.36
C GLU A 147 -1.08 5.66 1.88
N PHE A 148 -0.70 4.74 0.99
CA PHE A 148 -0.62 5.01 -0.44
C PHE A 148 -1.99 5.36 -1.06
N LEU A 149 -3.04 4.61 -0.69
CA LEU A 149 -4.41 4.87 -1.16
C LEU A 149 -4.89 6.25 -0.69
N HIS A 150 -4.68 6.57 0.58
CA HIS A 150 -5.15 7.82 1.17
C HIS A 150 -4.30 9.02 0.73
N ASP A 151 -2.97 8.95 0.89
CA ASP A 151 -2.09 10.12 0.74
C ASP A 151 -1.70 10.40 -0.71
N ILE A 152 -1.53 9.36 -1.52
CA ILE A 152 -1.10 9.51 -2.91
C ILE A 152 -2.28 9.47 -3.88
N LEU A 153 -3.12 8.43 -3.78
CA LEU A 153 -4.26 8.28 -4.69
C LEU A 153 -5.50 9.08 -4.28
N LYS A 154 -5.53 9.62 -3.04
CA LYS A 154 -6.66 10.37 -2.49
C LYS A 154 -7.98 9.58 -2.53
N VAL A 155 -7.89 8.27 -2.37
CA VAL A 155 -9.05 7.38 -2.31
C VAL A 155 -9.69 7.50 -0.93
N THR A 156 -10.92 7.99 -0.87
CA THR A 156 -11.69 8.16 0.38
C THR A 156 -12.74 7.05 0.58
N ALA A 157 -13.07 6.31 -0.49
CA ALA A 157 -13.99 5.18 -0.44
C ALA A 157 -13.63 4.16 -1.51
N LEU A 158 -13.80 2.90 -1.21
CA LEU A 158 -13.66 1.80 -2.17
C LEU A 158 -15.04 1.22 -2.48
N PRO A 159 -15.31 0.83 -3.74
CA PRO A 159 -16.55 0.15 -4.08
C PRO A 159 -16.56 -1.24 -3.43
N GLY A 160 -17.65 -1.58 -2.78
CA GLY A 160 -17.85 -2.88 -2.18
C GLY A 160 -18.62 -2.81 -0.88
N HIS A 161 -19.08 -3.98 -0.43
CA HIS A 161 -19.75 -4.16 0.84
C HIS A 161 -19.19 -5.41 1.52
N PHE A 162 -18.81 -5.25 2.79
CA PHE A 162 -18.41 -6.37 3.62
C PHE A 162 -19.56 -6.63 4.62
N PRO A 163 -20.24 -7.80 4.55
CA PRO A 163 -21.51 -8.03 5.25
C PRO A 163 -21.34 -8.34 6.74
N TYR A 164 -20.16 -8.11 7.32
CA TYR A 164 -19.86 -8.41 8.70
C TYR A 164 -19.41 -7.17 9.47
N VAL A 165 -19.65 -7.17 10.77
CA VAL A 165 -19.08 -6.16 11.67
C VAL A 165 -17.59 -6.46 11.84
N VAL A 166 -16.76 -5.45 11.60
CA VAL A 166 -15.31 -5.55 11.75
C VAL A 166 -14.83 -4.55 12.79
N SER A 167 -13.74 -4.88 13.47
CA SER A 167 -12.97 -3.93 14.26
C SER A 167 -11.58 -3.76 13.65
N VAL A 168 -11.06 -2.54 13.71
CA VAL A 168 -9.71 -2.23 13.22
C VAL A 168 -8.74 -2.33 14.38
N HIS A 169 -7.68 -3.12 14.20
CA HIS A 169 -6.53 -3.15 15.10
C HIS A 169 -5.34 -2.49 14.42
N ASN A 170 -5.01 -1.28 14.87
CA ASN A 170 -3.85 -0.57 14.36
C ASN A 170 -2.56 -1.16 14.95
N SER A 171 -1.66 -1.63 14.08
CA SER A 171 -0.39 -2.21 14.50
C SER A 171 0.51 -1.16 15.17
N CYS A 172 1.32 -1.58 16.17
CA CYS A 172 2.22 -0.67 16.88
C CYS A 172 3.17 0.08 15.92
N HIS A 173 3.74 -0.62 14.94
CA HIS A 173 4.63 0.01 13.95
C HIS A 173 3.87 0.96 13.01
N GLY A 174 2.65 0.59 12.58
CA GLY A 174 1.81 1.47 11.77
C GLY A 174 1.51 2.79 12.49
N VAL A 175 1.09 2.72 13.76
CA VAL A 175 0.75 3.92 14.54
C VAL A 175 1.99 4.73 14.92
N ARG A 176 3.02 4.08 15.50
CA ARG A 176 4.15 4.79 16.10
C ARG A 176 5.18 5.28 15.09
N GLU A 177 5.37 4.55 14.01
CA GLU A 177 6.43 4.84 13.04
C GLU A 177 5.91 5.44 11.74
N LEU A 178 4.68 5.08 11.31
CA LEU A 178 4.07 5.60 10.09
C LEU A 178 2.92 6.60 10.34
N GLY A 179 2.41 6.70 11.57
CA GLY A 179 1.30 7.61 11.89
C GLY A 179 -0.05 7.19 11.30
N LEU A 180 -0.26 5.89 11.06
CA LEU A 180 -1.42 5.35 10.33
C LEU A 180 -2.68 5.19 11.21
N SER A 181 -2.94 6.03 12.20
CA SER A 181 -4.18 5.97 12.99
C SER A 181 -5.36 6.55 12.23
N SER A 182 -5.20 7.70 11.62
CA SER A 182 -6.29 8.45 10.97
C SER A 182 -6.82 7.81 9.67
N PRO A 183 -6.01 7.30 8.74
CA PRO A 183 -6.50 6.69 7.50
C PRO A 183 -7.23 5.36 7.67
N THR A 184 -7.07 4.71 8.83
CA THR A 184 -7.70 3.41 9.13
C THR A 184 -8.99 3.54 9.93
N GLU A 185 -9.30 4.70 10.46
CA GLU A 185 -10.53 5.05 11.20
C GLU A 185 -11.59 5.69 10.29
#